data_a30c7b890bf6fcf0244938376f7440ff
#
_entry.id   a30c7b890bf6fcf0244938376f7440ff
#
_cell.length_a   1.000
_cell.length_b   1.000
_cell.length_c   1.000
_cell.angle_alpha   90.00
_cell.angle_beta   90.00
_cell.angle_gamma   90.00
#
_symmetry.space_group_name_H-M   'P 1'
#
loop_
_entity.id
_entity.type
_entity.pdbx_description
1 polymer ?
#
loop_
_entity_poly.entity_id
_entity_poly.type
_entity_poly.pdbx_seq_one_letter_code
_entity_poly.pdbx_strand_id
1 'polypeptide(L)'
;MAATGECEHLVQYYETDQMGVVHHSNYIRWFEEVRTVLFEEIGLGYKGMEEGGIISPVVAVSAKYKTMAKYCDTVVIRAEIVKYTGVRFDVRYKVFDKATGEVRCEGTSEHCFISPEGKIISLKRSYPEIHSRLDQLVNGDREA
;
A
#
# COMPACT_ATOMS: atom_id res chain seq x y z
N MET A 1 -16.56 6.86 -1.63
CA MET A 1 -15.12 7.15 -1.46
C MET A 1 -14.32 5.94 -1.84
N ALA A 2 -13.28 6.14 -2.62
CA ALA A 2 -12.38 5.05 -2.96
C ALA A 2 -11.38 4.80 -1.81
N ALA A 3 -10.86 3.58 -1.73
CA ALA A 3 -9.85 3.23 -0.74
C ALA A 3 -8.47 3.63 -1.28
N THR A 4 -8.13 4.90 -1.15
CA THR A 4 -6.88 5.48 -1.66
C THR A 4 -6.10 6.18 -0.56
N GLY A 5 -4.80 6.28 -0.75
CA GLY A 5 -3.92 7.04 0.13
C GLY A 5 -2.78 7.64 -0.67
N GLU A 6 -2.21 8.72 -0.15
CA GLU A 6 -1.13 9.43 -0.84
C GLU A 6 -0.21 10.06 0.20
N CYS A 7 1.08 10.02 -0.05
CA CYS A 7 2.06 10.72 0.79
C CYS A 7 3.23 11.19 -0.06
N GLU A 8 4.00 12.12 0.50
CA GLU A 8 5.22 12.63 -0.12
C GLU A 8 6.43 12.04 0.59
N HIS A 9 7.49 11.83 -0.15
CA HIS A 9 8.73 11.31 0.38
C HIS A 9 9.92 12.09 -0.21
N LEU A 10 10.76 12.65 0.65
CA LEU A 10 12.00 13.28 0.22
C LEU A 10 13.06 12.20 0.12
N VAL A 11 13.61 11.99 -1.08
CA VAL A 11 14.64 10.99 -1.31
C VAL A 11 15.87 11.27 -0.46
N GLN A 12 16.28 10.29 0.34
CA GLN A 12 17.40 10.41 1.27
C GLN A 12 18.69 9.90 0.61
N TYR A 13 19.81 10.42 1.06
CA TYR A 13 21.12 10.02 0.52
C TYR A 13 21.34 8.52 0.65
N TYR A 14 20.95 7.93 1.78
CA TYR A 14 21.12 6.49 2.02
C TYR A 14 20.21 5.61 1.15
N GLU A 15 19.29 6.20 0.41
CA GLU A 15 18.42 5.47 -0.50
C GLU A 15 18.99 5.35 -1.90
N THR A 16 20.11 6.06 -2.18
CA THR A 16 20.74 6.04 -3.49
C THR A 16 21.82 4.97 -3.55
N ASP A 17 22.10 4.54 -4.76
CA ASP A 17 23.16 3.56 -5.02
C ASP A 17 24.38 4.23 -5.65
N GLN A 18 25.35 3.40 -6.04
CA GLN A 18 26.60 3.89 -6.61
C GLN A 18 26.41 4.65 -7.94
N MET A 19 25.30 4.42 -8.63
CA MET A 19 24.96 5.15 -9.86
C MET A 19 24.35 6.53 -9.59
N GLY A 20 24.13 6.88 -8.32
CA GLY A 20 23.55 8.16 -7.94
C GLY A 20 22.03 8.21 -8.08
N VAL A 21 21.37 7.07 -8.21
CA VAL A 21 19.91 6.98 -8.33
C VAL A 21 19.35 6.13 -7.20
N VAL A 22 18.06 6.26 -6.94
CA VAL A 22 17.39 5.48 -5.90
C VAL A 22 17.54 3.98 -6.19
N HIS A 23 18.03 3.25 -5.18
CA HIS A 23 18.14 1.80 -5.27
C HIS A 23 16.74 1.20 -5.35
N HIS A 24 16.56 0.23 -6.24
CA HIS A 24 15.24 -0.34 -6.54
C HIS A 24 14.48 -0.88 -5.31
N SER A 25 15.20 -1.36 -4.29
CA SER A 25 14.56 -1.87 -3.07
C SER A 25 13.75 -0.82 -2.31
N ASN A 26 14.11 0.44 -2.46
CA ASN A 26 13.44 1.50 -1.71
C ASN A 26 12.02 1.76 -2.19
N TYR A 27 11.71 1.49 -3.45
CA TYR A 27 10.36 1.66 -3.95
C TYR A 27 9.37 0.74 -3.24
N ILE A 28 9.79 -0.47 -2.91
CA ILE A 28 8.95 -1.41 -2.16
C ILE A 28 8.72 -0.91 -0.73
N ARG A 29 9.71 -0.27 -0.13
CA ARG A 29 9.57 0.37 1.18
C ARG A 29 8.60 1.55 1.12
N TRP A 30 8.64 2.32 0.03
CA TRP A 30 7.72 3.42 -0.18
C TRP A 30 6.29 2.93 -0.39
N PHE A 31 6.12 1.77 -1.03
CA PHE A 31 4.80 1.14 -1.13
C PHE A 31 4.24 0.84 0.26
N GLU A 32 5.07 0.33 1.17
CA GLU A 32 4.66 0.09 2.54
C GLU A 32 4.30 1.39 3.26
N GLU A 33 5.10 2.43 3.06
CA GLU A 33 4.85 3.74 3.67
C GLU A 33 3.48 4.28 3.30
N VAL A 34 3.13 4.31 2.01
CA VAL A 34 1.84 4.82 1.57
C VAL A 34 0.69 3.88 1.95
N ARG A 35 0.94 2.58 1.99
CA ARG A 35 -0.07 1.62 2.44
C ARG A 35 -0.42 1.87 3.91
N THR A 36 0.57 2.17 4.72
CA THR A 36 0.36 2.53 6.13
C THR A 36 -0.50 3.78 6.24
N VAL A 37 -0.19 4.80 5.44
CA VAL A 37 -0.98 6.04 5.39
C VAL A 37 -2.42 5.74 4.97
N LEU A 38 -2.60 4.93 3.94
CA LEU A 38 -3.94 4.57 3.44
C LEU A 38 -4.78 3.93 4.54
N PHE A 39 -4.24 2.93 5.24
CA PHE A 39 -4.99 2.23 6.27
C PHE A 39 -5.29 3.12 7.47
N GLU A 40 -4.38 4.03 7.83
CA GLU A 40 -4.67 5.01 8.89
C GLU A 40 -5.81 5.94 8.47
N GLU A 41 -5.81 6.43 7.24
CA GLU A 41 -6.83 7.36 6.75
C GLU A 41 -8.22 6.74 6.71
N ILE A 42 -8.33 5.45 6.40
CA ILE A 42 -9.62 4.76 6.39
C ILE A 42 -10.02 4.25 7.78
N GLY A 43 -9.21 4.54 8.79
CA GLY A 43 -9.51 4.19 10.18
C GLY A 43 -9.19 2.75 10.56
N LEU A 44 -8.38 2.05 9.76
CA LEU A 44 -8.00 0.66 9.97
C LEU A 44 -6.48 0.52 10.09
N GLY A 45 -5.85 1.39 10.89
CA GLY A 45 -4.41 1.39 11.07
C GLY A 45 -3.88 0.05 11.56
N TYR A 46 -2.68 -0.31 11.11
CA TYR A 46 -2.08 -1.60 11.40
C TYR A 46 -1.97 -1.92 12.88
N LYS A 47 -1.62 -0.91 13.69
CA LYS A 47 -1.48 -1.12 15.13
C LYS A 47 -2.79 -1.60 15.75
N GLY A 48 -3.89 -0.93 15.43
CA GLY A 48 -5.21 -1.30 15.93
C GLY A 48 -5.66 -2.66 15.42
N MET A 49 -5.42 -2.96 14.15
CA MET A 49 -5.77 -4.24 13.58
C MET A 49 -4.96 -5.38 14.21
N GLU A 50 -3.66 -5.18 14.39
CA GLU A 50 -2.80 -6.18 15.03
C GLU A 50 -3.19 -6.44 16.48
N GLU A 51 -3.52 -5.39 17.22
CA GLU A 51 -4.02 -5.52 18.59
C GLU A 51 -5.34 -6.30 18.63
N GLY A 52 -6.14 -6.18 17.58
CA GLY A 52 -7.40 -6.92 17.42
C GLY A 52 -7.23 -8.33 16.88
N GLY A 53 -6.00 -8.76 16.59
CA GLY A 53 -5.73 -10.11 16.11
C GLY A 53 -5.71 -10.26 14.60
N ILE A 54 -5.60 -9.16 13.85
CA ILE A 54 -5.56 -9.20 12.38
C ILE A 54 -4.17 -8.76 11.90
N ILE A 55 -3.49 -9.64 11.20
CA ILE A 55 -2.20 -9.36 10.58
C ILE A 55 -2.38 -9.49 9.07
N SER A 56 -1.79 -8.57 8.29
CA SER A 56 -1.93 -8.58 6.84
C SER A 56 -0.57 -8.65 6.15
N PRO A 57 0.02 -9.85 6.03
CA PRO A 57 1.33 -10.01 5.40
C PRO A 57 1.26 -9.78 3.89
N VAL A 58 2.41 -9.44 3.31
CA VAL A 58 2.59 -9.36 1.86
C VAL A 58 2.73 -10.77 1.34
N VAL A 59 1.89 -11.13 0.37
CA VAL A 59 1.95 -12.44 -0.31
C VAL A 59 2.78 -12.32 -1.58
N ALA A 60 2.64 -11.20 -2.30
CA ALA A 60 3.36 -10.95 -3.54
C ALA A 60 3.52 -9.45 -3.73
N VAL A 61 4.59 -9.04 -4.39
CA VAL A 61 4.84 -7.64 -4.72
C VAL A 61 5.50 -7.59 -6.09
N SER A 62 5.13 -6.59 -6.89
CA SER A 62 5.78 -6.32 -8.16
C SER A 62 6.04 -4.83 -8.31
N ALA A 63 7.07 -4.49 -9.05
CA ALA A 63 7.43 -3.10 -9.33
C ALA A 63 8.02 -2.99 -10.72
N LYS A 64 7.60 -1.96 -11.46
CA LYS A 64 8.18 -1.61 -12.74
C LYS A 64 8.80 -0.24 -12.63
N TYR A 65 10.09 -0.15 -12.91
CA TYR A 65 10.88 1.07 -12.79
C TYR A 65 10.86 1.79 -14.13
N LYS A 66 10.26 2.98 -14.16
CA LYS A 66 10.04 3.74 -15.40
C LYS A 66 11.15 4.75 -15.66
N THR A 67 11.45 5.57 -14.65
CA THR A 67 12.51 6.57 -14.68
C THR A 67 13.20 6.60 -13.32
N MET A 68 14.33 7.27 -13.24
CA MET A 68 15.17 7.25 -12.05
C MET A 68 14.94 8.46 -11.17
N ALA A 69 14.68 8.23 -9.89
CA ALA A 69 14.67 9.28 -8.87
C ALA A 69 16.08 9.45 -8.32
N LYS A 70 16.39 10.66 -7.86
CA LYS A 70 17.72 11.02 -7.35
C LYS A 70 17.60 11.65 -5.97
N TYR A 71 18.73 11.73 -5.28
CA TYR A 71 18.84 12.41 -4.01
C TYR A 71 18.26 13.84 -4.10
N CYS A 72 17.51 14.21 -3.09
CA CYS A 72 16.82 15.49 -2.96
C CYS A 72 15.56 15.66 -3.82
N ASP A 73 15.24 14.69 -4.67
CA ASP A 73 13.93 14.71 -5.33
C ASP A 73 12.85 14.46 -4.29
N THR A 74 11.69 15.08 -4.47
CA THR A 74 10.50 14.73 -3.70
C THR A 74 9.59 13.92 -4.61
N VAL A 75 9.21 12.74 -4.16
CA VAL A 75 8.27 11.90 -4.89
C VAL A 75 6.93 11.88 -4.18
N VAL A 76 5.87 11.71 -4.97
CA VAL A 76 4.53 11.47 -4.46
C VAL A 76 4.23 10.00 -4.65
N ILE A 77 3.79 9.35 -3.59
CA ILE A 77 3.48 7.92 -3.60
C ILE A 77 1.99 7.78 -3.40
N ARG A 78 1.34 7.10 -4.34
CA ARG A 78 -0.11 6.91 -4.31
C ARG A 78 -0.44 5.43 -4.26
N ALA A 79 -1.43 5.07 -3.46
CA ALA A 79 -1.91 3.69 -3.34
C ALA A 79 -3.42 3.64 -3.46
N GLU A 80 -3.91 2.54 -4.01
CA GLU A 80 -5.34 2.29 -4.12
C GLU A 80 -5.58 0.80 -3.91
N ILE A 81 -6.53 0.45 -3.03
CA ILE A 81 -6.95 -0.93 -2.89
C ILE A 81 -7.87 -1.22 -4.07
N VAL A 82 -7.45 -2.10 -4.96
CA VAL A 82 -8.19 -2.39 -6.21
C VAL A 82 -9.00 -3.67 -6.14
N LYS A 83 -8.75 -4.50 -5.15
CA LYS A 83 -9.47 -5.76 -4.97
C LYS A 83 -9.55 -6.10 -3.48
N TYR A 84 -10.71 -6.57 -3.04
CA TYR A 84 -10.93 -7.01 -1.67
C TYR A 84 -11.99 -8.10 -1.67
N THR A 85 -11.69 -9.23 -1.01
CA THR A 85 -12.58 -10.40 -0.98
C THR A 85 -13.00 -10.83 0.43
N GLY A 86 -12.51 -10.15 1.47
CA GLY A 86 -12.71 -10.58 2.85
C GLY A 86 -11.57 -11.44 3.37
N VAL A 87 -10.84 -12.09 2.47
CA VAL A 87 -9.69 -12.95 2.80
C VAL A 87 -8.41 -12.36 2.24
N ARG A 88 -8.49 -11.64 1.13
CA ARG A 88 -7.35 -11.06 0.42
C ARG A 88 -7.67 -9.65 -0.03
N PHE A 89 -6.61 -8.85 -0.23
CA PHE A 89 -6.72 -7.57 -0.89
C PHE A 89 -5.49 -7.29 -1.73
N ASP A 90 -5.68 -6.54 -2.82
CA ASP A 90 -4.62 -6.13 -3.72
C ASP A 90 -4.54 -4.61 -3.73
N VAL A 91 -3.31 -4.10 -3.77
CA VAL A 91 -3.05 -2.66 -3.79
C VAL A 91 -2.25 -2.32 -5.05
N ARG A 92 -2.61 -1.21 -5.68
CA ARG A 92 -1.87 -0.67 -6.82
C ARG A 92 -1.18 0.61 -6.39
N TYR A 93 0.08 0.78 -6.82
CA TYR A 93 0.92 1.92 -6.43
C TYR A 93 1.41 2.69 -7.64
N LYS A 94 1.58 3.98 -7.45
CA LYS A 94 2.22 4.84 -8.44
C LYS A 94 3.13 5.81 -7.70
N VAL A 95 4.38 5.93 -8.16
CA VAL A 95 5.36 6.87 -7.62
C VAL A 95 5.72 7.83 -8.74
N PHE A 96 5.58 9.12 -8.49
CA PHE A 96 5.93 10.13 -9.51
C PHE A 96 6.64 11.32 -8.87
N ASP A 97 7.42 12.01 -9.67
CA ASP A 97 8.15 13.20 -9.23
C ASP A 97 7.17 14.34 -8.94
N LYS A 98 7.29 14.94 -7.77
CA LYS A 98 6.38 16.02 -7.37
C LYS A 98 6.49 17.22 -8.28
N ALA A 99 7.71 17.61 -8.66
CA ALA A 99 7.94 18.83 -9.44
C ALA A 99 7.53 18.68 -10.90
N THR A 100 7.78 17.51 -11.52
CA THR A 100 7.57 17.30 -12.95
C THR A 100 6.35 16.44 -13.29
N GLY A 101 5.88 15.64 -12.34
CA GLY A 101 4.82 14.66 -12.59
C GLY A 101 5.29 13.40 -13.29
N GLU A 102 6.60 13.29 -13.58
CA GLU A 102 7.14 12.13 -14.28
C GLU A 102 7.02 10.87 -13.42
N VAL A 103 6.50 9.81 -14.04
CA VAL A 103 6.31 8.53 -13.33
C VAL A 103 7.66 7.85 -13.11
N ARG A 104 7.97 7.54 -11.87
CA ARG A 104 9.20 6.84 -11.48
C ARG A 104 8.99 5.34 -11.42
N CYS A 105 7.87 4.90 -10.85
CA CYS A 105 7.63 3.48 -10.61
C CYS A 105 6.12 3.23 -10.55
N GLU A 106 5.72 2.05 -10.99
CA GLU A 106 4.36 1.53 -10.81
C GLU A 106 4.48 0.12 -10.25
N GLY A 107 3.57 -0.25 -9.37
CA GLY A 107 3.64 -1.56 -8.77
C GLY A 107 2.33 -2.04 -8.20
N THR A 108 2.36 -3.27 -7.71
CA THR A 108 1.22 -3.90 -7.06
C THR A 108 1.70 -4.73 -5.89
N SER A 109 0.82 -4.94 -4.91
CA SER A 109 1.07 -5.93 -3.86
C SER A 109 -0.21 -6.69 -3.58
N GLU A 110 -0.05 -7.93 -3.15
CA GLU A 110 -1.15 -8.82 -2.77
C GLU A 110 -0.97 -9.19 -1.32
N HIS A 111 -2.06 -9.21 -0.58
CA HIS A 111 -2.07 -9.47 0.86
C HIS A 111 -3.19 -10.42 1.23
N CYS A 112 -3.00 -11.14 2.34
CA CYS A 112 -4.07 -11.91 2.96
C CYS A 112 -4.19 -11.44 4.43
N PHE A 113 -5.14 -12.02 5.15
CA PHE A 113 -5.30 -11.75 6.58
C PHE A 113 -5.00 -13.04 7.33
N ILE A 114 -4.19 -12.94 8.37
CA ILE A 114 -3.86 -14.08 9.23
C ILE A 114 -4.04 -13.72 10.69
N SER A 115 -4.25 -14.74 11.50
CA SER A 115 -4.27 -14.61 12.95
C SER A 115 -2.84 -14.54 13.49
N PRO A 116 -2.64 -14.16 14.76
CA PRO A 116 -1.31 -14.19 15.39
C PRO A 116 -0.66 -15.58 15.32
N GLU A 117 -1.44 -16.65 15.21
CA GLU A 117 -0.93 -18.02 15.09
C GLU A 117 -0.58 -18.39 13.65
N GLY A 118 -0.75 -17.45 12.69
CA GLY A 118 -0.40 -17.67 11.30
C GLY A 118 -1.46 -18.35 10.44
N LYS A 119 -2.69 -18.44 10.94
CA LYS A 119 -3.78 -19.07 10.19
C LYS A 119 -4.55 -18.03 9.38
N ILE A 120 -4.92 -18.38 8.16
CA ILE A 120 -5.72 -17.49 7.29
C ILE A 120 -7.08 -17.26 7.95
N ILE A 121 -7.50 -16.01 8.01
CA ILE A 121 -8.80 -15.64 8.57
C ILE A 121 -9.64 -14.93 7.51
N SER A 122 -10.97 -15.06 7.65
CA SER A 122 -11.94 -14.34 6.85
C SER A 122 -12.48 -13.18 7.68
N LEU A 123 -12.30 -11.94 7.21
CA LEU A 123 -12.83 -10.78 7.92
C LEU A 123 -14.35 -10.80 7.92
N LYS A 124 -14.96 -11.29 6.83
CA LYS A 124 -16.41 -11.39 6.74
C LYS A 124 -16.98 -12.25 7.88
N ARG A 125 -16.30 -13.34 8.20
CA ARG A 125 -16.73 -14.29 9.21
C ARG A 125 -16.38 -13.84 10.63
N SER A 126 -15.14 -13.37 10.82
CA SER A 126 -14.59 -13.11 12.15
C SER A 126 -14.64 -11.66 12.58
N TYR A 127 -14.68 -10.72 11.64
CA TYR A 127 -14.66 -9.28 11.91
C TYR A 127 -15.65 -8.56 10.98
N PRO A 128 -16.95 -8.82 11.14
CA PRO A 128 -17.94 -8.31 10.18
C PRO A 128 -18.01 -6.79 10.05
N GLU A 129 -17.70 -6.03 11.09
CA GLU A 129 -17.70 -4.57 11.01
C GLU A 129 -16.56 -4.05 10.15
N ILE A 130 -15.36 -4.62 10.32
CA ILE A 130 -14.19 -4.26 9.51
C ILE A 130 -14.43 -4.69 8.07
N HIS A 131 -14.98 -5.89 7.88
CA HIS A 131 -15.34 -6.38 6.55
C HIS A 131 -16.30 -5.42 5.84
N SER A 132 -17.38 -5.02 6.50
CA SER A 132 -18.38 -4.11 5.90
C SER A 132 -17.72 -2.81 5.46
N ARG A 133 -16.81 -2.29 6.26
CA ARG A 133 -16.14 -1.04 5.96
C ARG A 133 -15.25 -1.14 4.74
N LEU A 134 -14.42 -2.18 4.68
CA LEU A 134 -13.54 -2.42 3.53
C LEU A 134 -14.34 -2.75 2.27
N ASP A 135 -15.37 -3.58 2.41
CA ASP A 135 -16.22 -3.95 1.29
C ASP A 135 -16.91 -2.72 0.69
N GLN A 136 -17.44 -1.84 1.54
CA GLN A 136 -18.07 -0.61 1.08
C GLN A 136 -17.09 0.31 0.36
N LEU A 137 -15.87 0.46 0.91
CA LEU A 137 -14.86 1.33 0.32
C LEU A 137 -14.34 0.81 -1.02
N VAL A 138 -14.14 -0.50 -1.13
CA VAL A 138 -13.51 -1.09 -2.32
C VAL A 138 -14.56 -1.51 -3.36
N ASN A 139 -15.66 -2.11 -2.93
CA ASN A 139 -16.65 -2.72 -3.82
C ASN A 139 -17.97 -1.96 -3.91
N GLY A 140 -18.25 -1.06 -2.97
CA GLY A 140 -19.53 -0.36 -2.90
C GLY A 140 -19.90 0.41 -4.15
N ASP A 141 -18.95 1.11 -4.75
CA ASP A 141 -19.16 1.90 -5.95
C ASP A 141 -19.41 1.04 -7.19
N ARG A 142 -19.02 -0.23 -7.15
CA ARG A 142 -19.19 -1.17 -8.27
C ARG A 142 -20.57 -1.80 -8.30
N GLU A 143 -21.30 -1.73 -7.20
CA GLU A 143 -22.64 -2.29 -7.07
C GLU A 143 -23.73 -1.28 -7.41
N ALA A 144 -23.36 0.00 -7.53
CA ALA A 144 -24.31 1.07 -7.81
C ALA A 144 -24.77 1.14 -9.28
#